data_23624ded3582e139f0a3ff87e71b03c9
#
_entry.id   23624ded3582e139f0a3ff87e71b03c9
#
_cell.length_a   1.000
_cell.length_b   1.000
_cell.length_c   1.000
_cell.angle_alpha   90.00
_cell.angle_beta   90.00
_cell.angle_gamma   90.00
#
_symmetry.space_group_name_H-M   'P 1'
#
loop_
_entity.id
_entity.type
_entity.pdbx_description
1 polymer ?
#
loop_
_entity_poly.entity_id
_entity_poly.type
_entity_poly.pdbx_seq_one_letter_code
_entity_poly.pdbx_strand_id
1 'polypeptide(L)'
;SGISDINHDDGNRILRIAAAVDAESSHPLAKAICAEAARRKYSLPDASDVTTVPHGIIGKINGVTVAVGSPSLMKKLGIALPDRSGEGSEICVAEDNTYLGSIFLLDNIKPEAAKAVRELHRLGVTDVEILSGDRREAVARVAMQIGADGFRAELLPADKQRIVEELRQK
;
A
#
# COMPACT_ATOMS: atom_id res chain seq x y z
N SER A 1 1.45 6.98 -2.55
CA SER A 1 1.80 5.52 -2.50
C SER A 1 2.68 5.19 -3.70
N GLY A 2 3.74 4.44 -3.51
CA GLY A 2 4.61 3.92 -4.56
C GLY A 2 4.62 2.39 -4.55
N ILE A 3 4.86 1.76 -5.71
CA ILE A 3 5.04 0.32 -5.78
C ILE A 3 6.43 0.00 -5.24
N SER A 4 6.50 -0.84 -4.20
CA SER A 4 7.76 -1.24 -3.57
C SER A 4 8.33 -2.51 -4.18
N ASP A 5 7.45 -3.44 -4.56
CA ASP A 5 7.84 -4.71 -5.13
C ASP A 5 6.70 -5.34 -5.94
N ILE A 6 7.06 -6.13 -6.95
CA ILE A 6 6.15 -6.97 -7.74
C ILE A 6 6.73 -8.36 -7.72
N ASN A 7 6.09 -9.23 -6.97
CA ASN A 7 6.63 -10.54 -6.70
C ASN A 7 6.10 -11.58 -7.69
N HIS A 8 6.78 -11.71 -8.83
CA HIS A 8 6.70 -12.83 -9.78
C HIS A 8 7.70 -12.67 -10.93
N ASP A 9 8.04 -13.74 -11.64
CA ASP A 9 8.94 -13.75 -12.81
C ASP A 9 8.44 -12.87 -13.98
N ASP A 10 7.12 -12.55 -14.02
CA ASP A 10 6.50 -11.65 -15.01
C ASP A 10 5.79 -10.45 -14.33
N GLY A 11 6.51 -9.70 -13.51
CA GLY A 11 5.98 -8.51 -12.84
C GLY A 11 5.39 -7.47 -13.79
N ASN A 12 5.86 -7.42 -15.03
CA ASN A 12 5.35 -6.54 -16.06
C ASN A 12 3.92 -6.93 -16.47
N ARG A 13 3.64 -8.23 -16.62
CA ARG A 13 2.30 -8.74 -16.94
C ARG A 13 1.31 -8.45 -15.81
N ILE A 14 1.68 -8.72 -14.58
CA ILE A 14 0.85 -8.51 -13.39
C ILE A 14 0.45 -7.04 -13.27
N LEU A 15 1.40 -6.11 -13.43
CA LEU A 15 1.13 -4.67 -13.36
C LEU A 15 0.20 -4.21 -14.49
N ARG A 16 0.38 -4.71 -15.72
CA ARG A 16 -0.48 -4.38 -16.86
C ARG A 16 -1.91 -4.87 -16.68
N ILE A 17 -2.09 -6.09 -16.20
CA ILE A 17 -3.39 -6.69 -15.89
C ILE A 17 -4.11 -5.88 -14.81
N ALA A 18 -3.43 -5.62 -13.68
CA ALA A 18 -3.99 -4.85 -12.59
C ALA A 18 -4.39 -3.44 -13.04
N ALA A 19 -3.52 -2.73 -13.77
CA ALA A 19 -3.81 -1.40 -14.28
C ALA A 19 -4.97 -1.36 -15.27
N ALA A 20 -5.16 -2.41 -16.09
CA ALA A 20 -6.24 -2.49 -17.05
C ALA A 20 -7.62 -2.57 -16.38
N VAL A 21 -7.78 -3.42 -15.35
CA VAL A 21 -9.04 -3.54 -14.60
C VAL A 21 -9.26 -2.38 -13.62
N ASP A 22 -8.19 -1.77 -13.12
CA ASP A 22 -8.23 -0.63 -12.19
C ASP A 22 -8.39 0.74 -12.89
N ALA A 23 -8.40 0.78 -14.23
CA ALA A 23 -8.33 2.02 -15.02
C ALA A 23 -9.41 3.06 -14.64
N GLU A 24 -10.61 2.61 -14.31
CA GLU A 24 -11.74 3.48 -13.94
C GLU A 24 -11.93 3.59 -12.41
N SER A 25 -11.09 2.93 -11.62
CA SER A 25 -11.21 2.91 -10.18
C SER A 25 -10.76 4.24 -9.55
N SER A 26 -11.58 4.78 -8.66
CA SER A 26 -11.22 5.96 -7.86
C SER A 26 -10.35 5.64 -6.64
N HIS A 27 -10.15 4.36 -6.32
CA HIS A 27 -9.42 3.92 -5.14
C HIS A 27 -7.95 4.38 -5.17
N PRO A 28 -7.37 4.89 -4.07
CA PRO A 28 -5.98 5.38 -4.05
C PRO A 28 -4.94 4.34 -4.49
N LEU A 29 -5.12 3.06 -4.14
CA LEU A 29 -4.21 1.97 -4.55
C LEU A 29 -4.29 1.71 -6.06
N ALA A 30 -5.49 1.70 -6.65
CA ALA A 30 -5.70 1.57 -8.09
C ALA A 30 -5.01 2.70 -8.85
N LYS A 31 -5.17 3.95 -8.39
CA LYS A 31 -4.47 5.10 -8.97
C LYS A 31 -2.95 4.96 -8.94
N ALA A 32 -2.39 4.42 -7.86
CA ALA A 32 -0.95 4.16 -7.75
C ALA A 32 -0.48 3.10 -8.76
N ILE A 33 -1.25 2.03 -8.95
CA ILE A 33 -1.00 0.98 -9.95
C ILE A 33 -1.03 1.56 -11.36
N CYS A 34 -2.08 2.31 -11.71
CA CYS A 34 -2.22 2.96 -13.03
C CYS A 34 -1.10 3.97 -13.30
N ALA A 35 -0.73 4.78 -12.29
CA ALA A 35 0.36 5.74 -12.41
C ALA A 35 1.71 5.06 -12.69
N GLU A 36 1.99 3.95 -12.03
CA GLU A 36 3.22 3.19 -12.27
C GLU A 36 3.25 2.54 -13.65
N ALA A 37 2.12 1.97 -14.10
CA ALA A 37 2.01 1.42 -15.46
C ALA A 37 2.24 2.52 -16.52
N ALA A 38 1.68 3.72 -16.33
CA ALA A 38 1.89 4.88 -17.20
C ALA A 38 3.35 5.35 -17.16
N ARG A 39 3.99 5.40 -15.99
CA ARG A 39 5.41 5.76 -15.83
C ARG A 39 6.31 4.80 -16.61
N ARG A 40 5.98 3.50 -16.62
CA ARG A 40 6.70 2.47 -17.41
C ARG A 40 6.31 2.47 -18.88
N LYS A 41 5.35 3.32 -19.30
CA LYS A 41 4.84 3.39 -20.69
C LYS A 41 4.29 2.06 -21.19
N TYR A 42 3.63 1.29 -20.32
CA TYR A 42 3.03 0.03 -20.73
C TYR A 42 1.74 0.27 -21.54
N SER A 43 1.61 -0.49 -22.63
CA SER A 43 0.31 -0.67 -23.29
C SER A 43 -0.55 -1.59 -22.43
N LEU A 44 -1.72 -1.12 -22.04
CA LEU A 44 -2.67 -1.92 -21.24
C LEU A 44 -3.56 -2.73 -22.17
N PRO A 45 -3.91 -3.98 -21.80
CA PRO A 45 -4.93 -4.74 -22.51
C PRO A 45 -6.31 -4.12 -22.27
N ASP A 46 -7.26 -4.35 -23.19
CA ASP A 46 -8.63 -3.94 -23.02
C ASP A 46 -9.32 -4.82 -21.96
N ALA A 47 -9.92 -4.20 -20.95
CA ALA A 47 -10.71 -4.87 -19.94
C ALA A 47 -12.22 -4.66 -20.21
N SER A 48 -13.01 -5.68 -19.98
CA SER A 48 -14.47 -5.67 -20.09
C SER A 48 -15.13 -6.26 -18.85
N ASP A 49 -16.45 -6.07 -18.72
CA ASP A 49 -17.25 -6.60 -17.61
C ASP A 49 -16.68 -6.25 -16.20
N VAL A 50 -16.05 -5.08 -16.08
CA VAL A 50 -15.38 -4.65 -14.84
C VAL A 50 -16.40 -4.33 -13.77
N THR A 51 -16.28 -4.99 -12.62
CA THR A 51 -17.18 -4.83 -11.48
C THR A 51 -16.39 -4.68 -10.19
N THR A 52 -16.71 -3.64 -9.42
CA THR A 52 -16.17 -3.48 -8.07
C THR A 52 -16.87 -4.42 -7.10
N VAL A 53 -16.07 -5.17 -6.35
CA VAL A 53 -16.54 -6.11 -5.31
C VAL A 53 -15.90 -5.75 -3.97
N PRO A 54 -16.42 -6.26 -2.83
CA PRO A 54 -15.75 -6.06 -1.55
C PRO A 54 -14.30 -6.56 -1.59
N HIS A 55 -13.36 -5.67 -1.32
CA HIS A 55 -11.91 -5.89 -1.28
C HIS A 55 -11.19 -5.98 -2.63
N GLY A 56 -11.82 -5.56 -3.74
CA GLY A 56 -11.15 -5.51 -5.03
C GLY A 56 -12.07 -5.32 -6.22
N ILE A 57 -11.58 -5.72 -7.39
CA ILE A 57 -12.24 -5.57 -8.68
C ILE A 57 -12.12 -6.90 -9.44
N ILE A 58 -13.17 -7.26 -10.17
CA ILE A 58 -13.18 -8.42 -11.08
C ILE A 58 -13.55 -7.89 -12.46
N GLY A 59 -12.87 -8.35 -13.50
CA GLY A 59 -13.14 -8.01 -14.89
C GLY A 59 -12.73 -9.14 -15.82
N LYS A 60 -12.76 -8.88 -17.13
CA LYS A 60 -12.28 -9.82 -18.16
C LYS A 60 -11.25 -9.15 -19.04
N ILE A 61 -10.20 -9.87 -19.39
CA ILE A 61 -9.20 -9.49 -20.38
C ILE A 61 -9.10 -10.63 -21.40
N ASN A 62 -9.37 -10.34 -22.67
CA ASN A 62 -9.41 -11.36 -23.74
C ASN A 62 -10.30 -12.57 -23.40
N GLY A 63 -11.42 -12.36 -22.70
CA GLY A 63 -12.34 -13.42 -22.29
C GLY A 63 -11.93 -14.19 -21.02
N VAL A 64 -10.73 -13.96 -20.49
CA VAL A 64 -10.23 -14.55 -19.24
C VAL A 64 -10.69 -13.71 -18.06
N THR A 65 -11.24 -14.35 -17.03
CA THR A 65 -11.64 -13.65 -15.79
C THR A 65 -10.42 -13.26 -14.99
N VAL A 66 -10.33 -11.98 -14.62
CA VAL A 66 -9.25 -11.42 -13.82
C VAL A 66 -9.81 -10.89 -12.51
N ALA A 67 -9.16 -11.21 -11.41
CA ALA A 67 -9.44 -10.65 -10.09
C ALA A 67 -8.22 -9.89 -9.57
N VAL A 68 -8.45 -8.65 -9.14
CA VAL A 68 -7.43 -7.76 -8.56
C VAL A 68 -7.94 -7.26 -7.21
N GLY A 69 -7.18 -7.49 -6.15
CA GLY A 69 -7.62 -7.04 -4.82
C GLY A 69 -6.82 -7.61 -3.67
N SER A 70 -7.32 -7.41 -2.46
CA SER A 70 -6.63 -7.87 -1.25
C SER A 70 -6.57 -9.40 -1.13
N PRO A 71 -5.70 -9.95 -0.28
CA PRO A 71 -5.69 -11.39 0.06
C PRO A 71 -7.06 -11.91 0.52
N SER A 72 -7.87 -11.06 1.14
CA SER A 72 -9.24 -11.42 1.57
C SER A 72 -10.18 -11.69 0.38
N LEU A 73 -10.02 -10.97 -0.74
CA LEU A 73 -10.76 -11.26 -1.97
C LEU A 73 -10.36 -12.63 -2.53
N MET A 74 -9.06 -12.90 -2.64
CA MET A 74 -8.56 -14.20 -3.14
C MET A 74 -9.08 -15.37 -2.33
N LYS A 75 -9.08 -15.23 -1.00
CA LYS A 75 -9.65 -16.25 -0.10
C LYS A 75 -11.15 -16.47 -0.35
N LYS A 76 -11.92 -15.40 -0.58
CA LYS A 76 -13.37 -15.50 -0.89
C LYS A 76 -13.63 -16.19 -2.22
N LEU A 77 -12.72 -16.02 -3.19
CA LEU A 77 -12.80 -16.67 -4.50
C LEU A 77 -12.24 -18.11 -4.49
N GLY A 78 -11.75 -18.61 -3.33
CA GLY A 78 -11.16 -19.95 -3.22
C GLY A 78 -9.77 -20.07 -3.85
N ILE A 79 -9.10 -18.94 -4.10
CA ILE A 79 -7.77 -18.89 -4.71
C ILE A 79 -6.72 -19.08 -3.62
N ALA A 80 -5.91 -20.12 -3.74
CA ALA A 80 -4.82 -20.37 -2.82
C ALA A 80 -3.69 -19.33 -3.02
N LEU A 81 -3.28 -18.69 -1.93
CA LEU A 81 -2.14 -17.79 -1.93
C LEU A 81 -0.91 -18.53 -1.37
N PRO A 82 0.28 -18.32 -1.94
CA PRO A 82 1.51 -18.81 -1.33
C PRO A 82 1.75 -18.12 0.02
N ASP A 83 2.48 -18.77 0.91
CA ASP A 83 2.93 -18.15 2.15
C ASP A 83 3.95 -17.04 1.80
N ARG A 84 3.57 -15.80 2.04
CA ARG A 84 4.35 -14.62 1.65
C ARG A 84 4.29 -13.54 2.72
N SER A 85 5.41 -12.90 2.93
CA SER A 85 5.55 -11.68 3.70
C SER A 85 6.14 -10.59 2.80
N GLY A 86 5.37 -9.55 2.55
CA GLY A 86 5.82 -8.32 1.91
C GLY A 86 5.49 -7.13 2.79
N GLU A 87 6.18 -6.04 2.59
CA GLU A 87 5.91 -4.79 3.31
C GLU A 87 4.87 -3.94 2.56
N GLY A 88 3.91 -3.38 3.30
CA GLY A 88 2.89 -2.48 2.76
C GLY A 88 1.55 -3.15 2.47
N SER A 89 0.75 -2.47 1.66
CA SER A 89 -0.56 -3.00 1.21
C SER A 89 -0.35 -3.97 0.06
N GLU A 90 -0.76 -5.21 0.24
CA GLU A 90 -0.68 -6.25 -0.78
C GLU A 90 -1.92 -6.24 -1.67
N ILE A 91 -1.71 -6.16 -2.98
CA ILE A 91 -2.72 -6.34 -4.03
C ILE A 91 -2.38 -7.60 -4.82
N CYS A 92 -3.22 -8.61 -4.69
CA CYS A 92 -3.10 -9.87 -5.40
C CYS A 92 -3.76 -9.78 -6.78
N VAL A 93 -3.19 -10.46 -7.75
CA VAL A 93 -3.73 -10.60 -9.11
C VAL A 93 -3.90 -12.08 -9.43
N ALA A 94 -5.05 -12.44 -9.98
CA ALA A 94 -5.37 -13.81 -10.38
C ALA A 94 -6.10 -13.83 -11.72
N GLU A 95 -5.92 -14.91 -12.48
CA GLU A 95 -6.65 -15.25 -13.70
C GLU A 95 -7.31 -16.62 -13.56
N ASP A 96 -8.59 -16.75 -13.92
CA ASP A 96 -9.37 -18.02 -13.89
C ASP A 96 -9.10 -18.86 -12.64
N ASN A 97 -9.20 -18.24 -11.46
CA ASN A 97 -8.93 -18.87 -10.16
C ASN A 97 -7.47 -19.28 -9.91
N THR A 98 -6.54 -18.88 -10.77
CA THR A 98 -5.10 -19.12 -10.57
C THR A 98 -4.42 -17.84 -10.11
N TYR A 99 -3.73 -17.89 -8.97
CA TYR A 99 -2.94 -16.76 -8.50
C TYR A 99 -1.74 -16.52 -9.43
N LEU A 100 -1.60 -15.27 -9.89
CA LEU A 100 -0.48 -14.85 -10.73
C LEU A 100 0.64 -14.22 -9.94
N GLY A 101 0.31 -13.39 -8.95
CA GLY A 101 1.30 -12.69 -8.15
C GLY A 101 0.70 -11.53 -7.36
N SER A 102 1.55 -10.79 -6.65
CA SER A 102 1.16 -9.63 -5.86
C SER A 102 1.96 -8.39 -6.18
N ILE A 103 1.31 -7.25 -6.04
CA ILE A 103 1.89 -5.91 -6.07
C ILE A 103 1.87 -5.39 -4.64
N PHE A 104 3.04 -5.00 -4.11
CA PHE A 104 3.16 -4.38 -2.80
C PHE A 104 3.25 -2.87 -2.95
N LEU A 105 2.35 -2.15 -2.29
CA LEU A 105 2.33 -0.70 -2.28
C LEU A 105 2.75 -0.20 -0.90
N LEU A 106 3.82 0.57 -0.86
CA LEU A 106 4.21 1.32 0.32
C LEU A 106 3.54 2.70 0.29
N ASP A 107 3.03 3.13 1.43
CA ASP A 107 2.67 4.53 1.57
C ASP A 107 3.94 5.38 1.54
N ASN A 108 4.05 6.21 0.51
CA ASN A 108 5.14 7.17 0.45
C ASN A 108 4.92 8.21 1.56
N ILE A 109 5.92 8.36 2.40
CA ILE A 109 5.99 9.46 3.35
C ILE A 109 5.94 10.77 2.55
N LYS A 110 5.06 11.67 2.94
CA LYS A 110 4.96 12.99 2.31
C LYS A 110 6.31 13.70 2.45
N PRO A 111 6.90 14.22 1.36
CA PRO A 111 8.19 14.93 1.42
C PRO A 111 8.18 16.08 2.45
N GLU A 112 6.99 16.66 2.68
CA GLU A 112 6.79 17.74 3.66
C GLU A 112 7.00 17.26 5.10
N ALA A 113 6.81 15.97 5.41
CA ALA A 113 6.99 15.45 6.76
C ALA A 113 8.43 15.59 7.24
N ALA A 114 9.40 15.18 6.44
CA ALA A 114 10.82 15.36 6.76
C ALA A 114 11.23 16.84 6.83
N LYS A 115 10.61 17.70 5.99
CA LYS A 115 10.83 19.14 6.07
C LYS A 115 10.27 19.72 7.37
N ALA A 116 9.06 19.32 7.76
CA ALA A 116 8.43 19.77 9.00
C ALA A 116 9.26 19.41 10.24
N VAL A 117 9.78 18.18 10.32
CA VAL A 117 10.64 17.75 11.44
C VAL A 117 11.90 18.60 11.49
N ARG A 118 12.58 18.83 10.36
CA ARG A 118 13.77 19.71 10.32
C ARG A 118 13.45 21.14 10.76
N GLU A 119 12.31 21.70 10.36
CA GLU A 119 11.91 23.06 10.78
C GLU A 119 11.61 23.11 12.28
N LEU A 120 10.96 22.09 12.85
CA LEU A 120 10.76 22.00 14.30
C LEU A 120 12.10 22.01 15.05
N HIS A 121 13.10 21.22 14.61
CA HIS A 121 14.42 21.23 15.21
C HIS A 121 15.10 22.62 15.09
N ARG A 122 14.97 23.32 13.94
CA ARG A 122 15.48 24.70 13.78
C ARG A 122 14.82 25.71 14.72
N LEU A 123 13.56 25.47 15.07
CA LEU A 123 12.82 26.30 16.05
C LEU A 123 13.13 25.94 17.51
N GLY A 124 14.04 24.99 17.76
CA GLY A 124 14.47 24.59 19.09
C GLY A 124 13.68 23.44 19.71
N VAL A 125 12.80 22.78 18.95
CA VAL A 125 12.15 21.54 19.41
C VAL A 125 13.20 20.42 19.40
N THR A 126 13.46 19.83 20.55
CA THR A 126 14.54 18.84 20.75
C THR A 126 14.06 17.40 20.70
N ASP A 127 12.75 17.19 20.72
CA ASP A 127 12.16 15.84 20.78
C ASP A 127 10.87 15.77 19.93
N VAL A 128 10.94 15.06 18.83
CA VAL A 128 9.83 14.81 17.90
C VAL A 128 9.55 13.32 17.88
N GLU A 129 8.46 12.88 18.49
CA GLU A 129 8.04 11.47 18.56
C GLU A 129 6.89 11.15 17.60
N ILE A 130 6.94 9.97 16.96
CA ILE A 130 5.83 9.39 16.20
C ILE A 130 5.01 8.45 17.09
N LEU A 131 3.69 8.67 17.15
CA LEU A 131 2.75 7.77 17.83
C LEU A 131 1.85 7.09 16.78
N SER A 132 2.04 5.79 16.54
CA SER A 132 1.29 5.04 15.54
C SER A 132 0.67 3.75 16.08
N GLY A 133 -0.45 3.33 15.48
CA GLY A 133 -1.03 2.01 15.69
C GLY A 133 -0.45 0.92 14.78
N ASP A 134 0.44 1.30 13.85
CA ASP A 134 1.05 0.39 12.89
C ASP A 134 2.14 -0.47 13.54
N ARG A 135 2.57 -1.50 12.81
CA ARG A 135 3.64 -2.41 13.26
C ARG A 135 4.95 -1.67 13.49
N ARG A 136 5.70 -2.11 14.48
CA ARG A 136 6.95 -1.49 14.94
C ARG A 136 7.94 -1.23 13.82
N GLU A 137 8.15 -2.19 12.91
CA GLU A 137 9.11 -2.07 11.80
C GLU A 137 8.71 -0.97 10.81
N ALA A 138 7.41 -0.84 10.53
CA ALA A 138 6.89 0.21 9.63
C ALA A 138 7.09 1.60 10.24
N VAL A 139 6.76 1.77 11.54
CA VAL A 139 6.90 3.05 12.23
C VAL A 139 8.36 3.45 12.39
N ALA A 140 9.26 2.50 12.71
CA ALA A 140 10.69 2.72 12.82
C ALA A 140 11.30 3.25 11.51
N ARG A 141 10.90 2.67 10.37
CA ARG A 141 11.35 3.13 9.05
C ARG A 141 10.87 4.56 8.76
N VAL A 142 9.59 4.85 9.06
CA VAL A 142 9.04 6.21 8.90
C VAL A 142 9.82 7.20 9.75
N ALA A 143 10.04 6.89 11.03
CA ALA A 143 10.79 7.75 11.95
C ALA A 143 12.19 8.08 11.43
N MET A 144 12.91 7.06 10.97
CA MET A 144 14.24 7.22 10.37
C MET A 144 14.20 8.10 9.12
N GLN A 145 13.24 7.91 8.22
CA GLN A 145 13.15 8.64 6.96
C GLN A 145 12.79 10.12 7.13
N ILE A 146 11.98 10.46 8.13
CA ILE A 146 11.63 11.87 8.40
C ILE A 146 12.57 12.56 9.39
N GLY A 147 13.45 11.81 10.04
CA GLY A 147 14.39 12.33 11.04
C GLY A 147 13.71 12.63 12.39
N ALA A 148 12.70 11.86 12.78
CA ALA A 148 12.11 11.94 14.11
C ALA A 148 13.05 11.34 15.16
N ASP A 149 13.03 11.89 16.40
CA ASP A 149 13.94 11.50 17.47
C ASP A 149 13.50 10.21 18.16
N GLY A 150 12.18 9.93 18.13
CA GLY A 150 11.61 8.73 18.72
C GLY A 150 10.34 8.25 18.03
N PHE A 151 9.92 7.06 18.40
CA PHE A 151 8.63 6.51 17.97
C PHE A 151 8.05 5.51 18.97
N ARG A 152 6.71 5.45 19.00
CA ARG A 152 5.94 4.41 19.67
C ARG A 152 4.95 3.80 18.70
N ALA A 153 5.00 2.48 18.57
CA ALA A 153 4.22 1.70 17.61
C ALA A 153 3.17 0.84 18.32
N GLU A 154 2.26 0.25 17.55
CA GLU A 154 1.24 -0.70 18.01
C GLU A 154 0.31 -0.13 19.11
N LEU A 155 0.11 1.19 19.07
CA LEU A 155 -0.68 1.93 20.06
C LEU A 155 -2.18 1.87 19.73
N LEU A 156 -2.98 1.57 20.72
CA LEU A 156 -4.43 1.80 20.65
C LEU A 156 -4.74 3.31 20.78
N PRO A 157 -5.93 3.76 20.33
CA PRO A 157 -6.32 5.17 20.44
C PRO A 157 -6.21 5.73 21.87
N ALA A 158 -6.59 4.94 22.88
CA ALA A 158 -6.48 5.32 24.30
C ALA A 158 -5.02 5.50 24.75
N ASP A 159 -4.09 4.69 24.24
CA ASP A 159 -2.66 4.81 24.57
C ASP A 159 -2.08 6.12 24.04
N LYS A 160 -2.45 6.51 22.82
CA LYS A 160 -2.00 7.77 22.22
C LYS A 160 -2.45 8.97 23.07
N GLN A 161 -3.72 8.96 23.51
CA GLN A 161 -4.26 10.04 24.35
C GLN A 161 -3.48 10.13 25.67
N ARG A 162 -3.29 9.00 26.37
CA ARG A 162 -2.54 8.94 27.64
C ARG A 162 -1.11 9.47 27.48
N ILE A 163 -0.40 9.06 26.41
CA ILE A 163 0.97 9.51 26.14
C ILE A 163 1.02 11.03 25.90
N VAL A 164 0.07 11.59 25.14
CA VAL A 164 0.00 13.04 24.92
C VAL A 164 -0.26 13.79 26.22
N GLU A 165 -1.11 13.27 27.11
CA GLU A 165 -1.37 13.86 28.42
C GLU A 165 -0.12 13.82 29.33
N GLU A 166 0.61 12.70 29.33
CA GLU A 166 1.89 12.56 30.07
C GLU A 166 2.95 13.55 29.57
N LEU A 167 3.06 13.77 28.27
CA LEU A 167 4.01 14.71 27.67
C LEU A 167 3.67 16.19 27.95
N ARG A 168 2.39 16.49 28.15
CA ARG A 168 1.94 17.86 28.51
C ARG A 168 2.27 18.24 29.96
N GLN A 169 2.54 17.28 30.83
CA GLN A 169 2.84 17.52 32.26
C GLN A 169 4.34 17.69 32.54
N LYS A 170 5.19 17.50 31.51
CA LYS A 170 6.64 17.72 31.57
C LYS A 170 7.03 19.11 31.08
#